data_9ba0589782b0b2faffe614cf95cc6fc1
#
_entry.id   9ba0589782b0b2faffe614cf95cc6fc1
#
_cell.length_a   1.000
_cell.length_b   1.000
_cell.length_c   1.000
_cell.angle_alpha   90.00
_cell.angle_beta   90.00
_cell.angle_gamma   90.00
#
_symmetry.space_group_name_H-M   'P 1'
#
loop_
_entity.id
_entity.type
_entity.pdbx_description
1 polymer ?
#
loop_
_entity_poly.entity_id
_entity_poly.type
_entity_poly.pdbx_seq_one_letter_code
_entity_poly.pdbx_strand_id
1 'polypeptide(L)'
;MTAVSQLRMYTIQEGRMAEWLLGWTRGVLPLRQKFGFRVDGAWVVEGENKFVWVLTYDGPDGFEARDAAYYGSPERASLTPDPAPLIEKAETWFMRAALSE
;
A
#
# COMPACT_ATOMS: atom_id res chain seq x y z
N MET A 1 3.61 8.09 20.85
CA MET A 1 3.90 8.23 19.42
C MET A 1 2.63 8.29 18.64
N THR A 2 2.62 9.11 17.63
CA THR A 2 1.42 9.33 16.83
C THR A 2 1.44 8.41 15.62
N ALA A 3 0.37 7.66 15.42
CA ALA A 3 0.20 6.86 14.23
C ALA A 3 -0.07 7.78 13.04
N VAL A 4 0.55 7.48 11.92
CA VAL A 4 0.38 8.22 10.67
C VAL A 4 -0.28 7.31 9.66
N SER A 5 -1.39 7.74 9.09
CA SER A 5 -2.14 6.98 8.10
C SER A 5 -2.03 7.63 6.72
N GLN A 6 -1.94 6.79 5.69
CA GLN A 6 -1.89 7.25 4.31
C GLN A 6 -2.92 6.47 3.50
N LEU A 7 -3.74 7.19 2.75
CA LEU A 7 -4.63 6.62 1.76
C LEU A 7 -3.88 6.53 0.44
N ARG A 8 -3.93 5.37 -0.18
CA ARG A 8 -3.37 5.15 -1.51
C ARG A 8 -4.46 4.72 -2.47
N MET A 9 -4.54 5.36 -3.61
CA MET A 9 -5.47 4.99 -4.65
C MET A 9 -4.71 4.78 -5.95
N TYR A 10 -4.80 3.56 -6.46
CA TYR A 10 -4.11 3.19 -7.70
C TYR A 10 -5.14 2.96 -8.80
N THR A 11 -4.85 3.47 -9.99
CA THR A 11 -5.57 3.06 -11.18
C THR A 11 -4.78 1.91 -11.78
N ILE A 12 -5.42 0.76 -11.94
CA ILE A 12 -4.78 -0.46 -12.43
C ILE A 12 -5.02 -0.55 -13.95
N GLN A 13 -4.06 -1.11 -14.67
CA GLN A 13 -4.21 -1.32 -16.10
C GLN A 13 -5.47 -2.12 -16.39
N GLU A 14 -6.18 -1.73 -17.43
CA GLU A 14 -7.46 -2.33 -17.76
C GLU A 14 -7.32 -3.84 -17.94
N GLY A 15 -8.24 -4.58 -17.34
CA GLY A 15 -8.26 -6.03 -17.41
C GLY A 15 -7.25 -6.73 -16.51
N ARG A 16 -6.47 -5.98 -15.73
CA ARG A 16 -5.38 -6.56 -14.93
C ARG A 16 -5.65 -6.56 -13.42
N MET A 17 -6.86 -6.21 -12.99
CA MET A 17 -7.16 -6.12 -11.56
C MET A 17 -6.97 -7.46 -10.83
N ALA A 18 -7.39 -8.57 -11.43
CA ALA A 18 -7.24 -9.88 -10.79
C ALA A 18 -5.76 -10.22 -10.57
N GLU A 19 -4.92 -9.92 -11.54
CA GLU A 19 -3.47 -10.13 -11.45
C GLU A 19 -2.87 -9.21 -10.38
N TRP A 20 -3.30 -7.95 -10.35
CA TRP A 20 -2.89 -6.99 -9.32
C TRP A 20 -3.22 -7.51 -7.92
N LEU A 21 -4.47 -7.93 -7.71
CA LEU A 21 -4.91 -8.41 -6.40
C LEU A 21 -4.09 -9.61 -5.94
N LEU A 22 -3.76 -10.51 -6.85
CA LEU A 22 -2.95 -11.66 -6.52
C LEU A 22 -1.55 -11.25 -6.06
N GLY A 23 -0.90 -10.37 -6.82
CA GLY A 23 0.45 -9.89 -6.49
C GLY A 23 0.47 -9.06 -5.22
N TRP A 24 -0.55 -8.21 -5.02
CA TRP A 24 -0.65 -7.40 -3.82
C TRP A 24 -0.88 -8.26 -2.58
N THR A 25 -1.83 -9.19 -2.65
CA THR A 25 -2.19 -10.04 -1.50
C THR A 25 -1.04 -10.97 -1.10
N ARG A 26 -0.35 -11.52 -2.08
CA ARG A 26 0.71 -12.50 -1.82
C ARG A 26 2.08 -11.88 -1.56
N GLY A 27 2.32 -10.69 -2.10
CA GLY A 27 3.64 -10.06 -2.02
C GLY A 27 3.67 -8.79 -1.20
N VAL A 28 2.94 -7.78 -1.64
CA VAL A 28 3.01 -6.44 -1.02
C VAL A 28 2.46 -6.46 0.41
N LEU A 29 1.29 -7.05 0.60
CA LEU A 29 0.61 -7.04 1.90
C LEU A 29 1.47 -7.68 3.01
N PRO A 30 1.94 -8.93 2.87
CA PRO A 30 2.73 -9.52 3.95
C PRO A 30 4.07 -8.80 4.15
N LEU A 31 4.67 -8.26 3.10
CA LEU A 31 5.93 -7.54 3.23
C LEU A 31 5.76 -6.21 3.95
N ARG A 32 4.68 -5.48 3.65
CA ARG A 32 4.36 -4.25 4.40
C ARG A 32 4.17 -4.55 5.88
N GLN A 33 3.47 -5.63 6.19
CA GLN A 33 3.26 -6.04 7.58
C GLN A 33 4.58 -6.40 8.26
N LYS A 34 5.47 -7.06 7.56
CA LYS A 34 6.81 -7.38 8.06
C LYS A 34 7.59 -6.12 8.39
N PHE A 35 7.41 -5.05 7.63
CA PHE A 35 8.06 -3.77 7.87
C PHE A 35 7.37 -2.94 8.95
N GLY A 36 6.35 -3.49 9.60
CA GLY A 36 5.67 -2.83 10.72
C GLY A 36 4.49 -1.96 10.35
N PHE A 37 4.11 -1.94 9.07
CA PHE A 37 2.92 -1.22 8.66
C PHE A 37 1.68 -2.00 9.04
N ARG A 38 0.64 -1.28 9.49
CA ARG A 38 -0.69 -1.83 9.63
C ARG A 38 -1.46 -1.50 8.35
N VAL A 39 -2.07 -2.49 7.75
CA VAL A 39 -2.97 -2.27 6.62
C VAL A 39 -4.40 -2.28 7.18
N ASP A 40 -5.01 -1.11 7.23
CA ASP A 40 -6.32 -0.94 7.87
C ASP A 40 -7.46 -1.44 6.99
N GLY A 41 -7.23 -1.53 5.70
CA GLY A 41 -8.21 -2.07 4.77
C GLY A 41 -7.75 -1.88 3.34
N ALA A 42 -8.42 -2.58 2.42
CA ALA A 42 -8.17 -2.50 1.00
C ALA A 42 -9.47 -2.78 0.25
N TRP A 43 -9.70 -2.03 -0.81
CA TRP A 43 -10.96 -2.09 -1.55
C TRP A 43 -10.73 -1.99 -3.04
N VAL A 44 -11.55 -2.67 -3.80
CA VAL A 44 -11.65 -2.46 -5.25
C VAL A 44 -12.86 -1.56 -5.48
N VAL A 45 -12.66 -0.47 -6.22
CA VAL A 45 -13.79 0.40 -6.61
C VAL A 45 -14.39 -0.19 -7.88
N GLU A 46 -15.59 -0.73 -7.75
CA GLU A 46 -16.24 -1.43 -8.84
C GLU A 46 -16.46 -0.52 -10.05
N GLY A 47 -16.12 -1.02 -11.23
CA GLY A 47 -16.31 -0.29 -12.47
C GLY A 47 -15.32 0.79 -12.78
N GLU A 48 -14.32 1.03 -11.91
CA GLU A 48 -13.38 2.14 -12.06
C GLU A 48 -11.93 1.73 -12.23
N ASN A 49 -11.63 0.46 -12.23
CA ASN A 49 -10.24 -0.03 -12.28
C ASN A 49 -9.36 0.54 -11.16
N LYS A 50 -9.95 0.83 -10.02
CA LYS A 50 -9.22 1.45 -8.92
C LYS A 50 -9.12 0.52 -7.73
N PHE A 51 -7.96 0.56 -7.10
CA PHE A 51 -7.66 -0.16 -5.87
C PHE A 51 -7.29 0.87 -4.81
N VAL A 52 -7.96 0.81 -3.66
CA VAL A 52 -7.75 1.77 -2.57
C VAL A 52 -7.32 1.00 -1.34
N TRP A 53 -6.29 1.48 -0.66
CA TRP A 53 -5.88 0.88 0.60
C TRP A 53 -5.35 1.93 1.55
N VAL A 54 -5.34 1.58 2.83
CA VAL A 54 -4.92 2.49 3.90
C VAL A 54 -3.80 1.82 4.69
N LEU A 55 -2.68 2.52 4.77
CA LEU A 55 -1.51 2.11 5.54
C LEU A 55 -1.38 2.99 6.77
N THR A 56 -1.02 2.39 7.89
CA THR A 56 -0.73 3.14 9.12
C THR A 56 0.60 2.69 9.69
N TYR A 57 1.39 3.63 10.17
CA TYR A 57 2.66 3.35 10.82
C TYR A 57 2.83 4.21 12.05
N ASP A 58 3.27 3.63 13.16
CA ASP A 58 3.47 4.34 14.43
C ASP A 58 4.88 4.18 15.00
N GLY A 59 5.81 3.67 14.21
CA GLY A 59 7.17 3.47 14.66
C GLY A 59 7.94 4.77 14.84
N PRO A 60 9.02 4.73 15.63
CA PRO A 60 9.76 5.95 16.01
C PRO A 60 10.52 6.62 14.86
N ASP A 61 10.81 5.89 13.79
CA ASP A 61 11.50 6.43 12.62
C ASP A 61 10.58 7.24 11.69
N GLY A 62 9.25 7.11 11.87
CA GLY A 62 8.27 7.85 11.08
C GLY A 62 7.89 7.14 9.78
N PHE A 63 6.71 7.49 9.26
CA PHE A 63 6.14 6.84 8.08
C PHE A 63 7.07 6.96 6.87
N GLU A 64 7.54 8.17 6.58
CA GLU A 64 8.31 8.41 5.34
C GLU A 64 9.63 7.65 5.34
N ALA A 65 10.32 7.61 6.49
CA ALA A 65 11.57 6.86 6.61
C ALA A 65 11.33 5.36 6.46
N ARG A 66 10.26 4.86 7.05
CA ARG A 66 9.92 3.42 6.96
C ARG A 66 9.47 3.05 5.54
N ASP A 67 8.73 3.92 4.87
CA ASP A 67 8.32 3.71 3.49
C ASP A 67 9.54 3.65 2.56
N ALA A 68 10.51 4.56 2.77
CA ALA A 68 11.75 4.55 2.01
C ALA A 68 12.54 3.26 2.26
N ALA A 69 12.60 2.79 3.52
CA ALA A 69 13.25 1.54 3.86
C ALA A 69 12.59 0.34 3.17
N TYR A 70 11.26 0.34 3.10
CA TYR A 70 10.52 -0.70 2.40
C TYR A 70 10.90 -0.73 0.91
N TYR A 71 10.84 0.40 0.22
CA TYR A 71 11.14 0.46 -1.20
C TYR A 71 12.62 0.20 -1.51
N GLY A 72 13.52 0.50 -0.58
CA GLY A 72 14.94 0.25 -0.74
C GLY A 72 15.37 -1.15 -0.30
N SER A 73 14.46 -1.98 0.18
CA SER A 73 14.82 -3.28 0.73
C SER A 73 15.07 -4.32 -0.37
N PRO A 74 15.97 -5.27 -0.14
CA PRO A 74 16.14 -6.39 -1.07
C PRO A 74 14.90 -7.24 -1.18
N GLU A 75 14.11 -7.34 -0.10
CA GLU A 75 12.85 -8.09 -0.13
C GLU A 75 11.87 -7.49 -1.12
N ARG A 76 11.74 -6.14 -1.13
CA ARG A 76 10.85 -5.49 -2.08
C ARG A 76 11.32 -5.67 -3.52
N ALA A 77 12.63 -5.55 -3.73
CA ALA A 77 13.23 -5.74 -5.04
C ALA A 77 13.05 -7.18 -5.56
N SER A 78 12.87 -8.14 -4.65
CA SER A 78 12.78 -9.56 -4.98
C SER A 78 11.34 -10.06 -5.16
N LEU A 79 10.33 -9.19 -5.04
CA LEU A 79 8.94 -9.62 -5.23
C LEU A 79 8.74 -10.17 -6.64
N THR A 80 8.24 -11.39 -6.72
CA THR A 80 8.02 -12.08 -7.98
C THR A 80 6.66 -12.77 -7.96
N PRO A 81 5.74 -12.40 -8.83
CA PRO A 81 5.84 -11.24 -9.74
C PRO A 81 5.75 -9.92 -9.00
N ASP A 82 6.40 -8.90 -9.53
CA ASP A 82 6.28 -7.56 -9.00
C ASP A 82 5.02 -6.93 -9.58
N PRO A 83 4.03 -6.56 -8.74
CA PRO A 83 2.79 -6.00 -9.26
C PRO A 83 2.87 -4.52 -9.63
N ALA A 84 3.95 -3.82 -9.25
CA ALA A 84 4.06 -2.38 -9.48
C ALA A 84 3.86 -1.95 -10.95
N PRO A 85 4.35 -2.69 -11.96
CA PRO A 85 4.12 -2.30 -13.35
C PRO A 85 2.66 -2.30 -13.78
N LEU A 86 1.76 -2.92 -13.00
CA LEU A 86 0.33 -2.93 -13.30
C LEU A 86 -0.36 -1.63 -12.88
N ILE A 87 0.33 -0.78 -12.10
CA ILE A 87 -0.22 0.50 -11.67
C ILE A 87 -0.05 1.51 -12.80
N GLU A 88 -1.15 2.02 -13.31
CA GLU A 88 -1.14 3.06 -14.34
C GLU A 88 -0.98 4.44 -13.73
N LYS A 89 -1.62 4.67 -12.58
CA LYS A 89 -1.58 5.93 -11.87
C LYS A 89 -1.67 5.67 -10.38
N ALA A 90 -0.85 6.36 -9.60
CA ALA A 90 -0.86 6.25 -8.14
C ALA A 90 -1.10 7.63 -7.52
N GLU A 91 -2.02 7.68 -6.56
CA GLU A 91 -2.33 8.89 -5.81
C GLU A 91 -2.26 8.56 -4.33
N THR A 92 -1.67 9.45 -3.54
CA THR A 92 -1.52 9.23 -2.10
C THR A 92 -1.85 10.50 -1.34
N TRP A 93 -2.46 10.32 -0.16
CA TRP A 93 -2.76 11.43 0.75
C TRP A 93 -2.53 10.98 2.17
N PHE A 94 -1.85 11.80 2.95
CA PHE A 94 -1.81 11.59 4.39
C PHE A 94 -3.14 11.97 4.99
N MET A 95 -3.56 11.23 6.01
CA MET A 95 -4.85 11.42 6.64
C MET A 95 -4.69 11.60 8.13
N ARG A 96 -5.60 12.33 8.70
CA ARG A 96 -5.75 12.44 10.14
C ARG A 96 -7.15 11.96 10.49
N ALA A 97 -7.27 11.17 11.55
CA ALA A 97 -8.57 10.71 12.00
C ALA A 97 -9.47 11.90 12.33
N ALA A 98 -10.69 11.90 11.79
CA ALA A 98 -11.68 12.93 12.11
C ALA A 98 -12.43 12.61 13.39
N LEU A 99 -12.51 11.33 13.75
CA LEU A 99 -13.15 10.88 14.98
C LEU A 99 -12.06 10.56 16.01
N SER A 100 -12.17 11.11 17.19
CA SER A 100 -11.24 10.78 18.25
C SER A 100 -11.70 9.54 19.00
N GLU A 101 -10.73 8.79 19.46
CA GLU A 101 -10.98 7.58 20.26
C GLU A 101 -11.52 7.89 21.63
#